data_4ccec6d0551fb6ad06c7603d374bfc94
#
_entry.id   4ccec6d0551fb6ad06c7603d374bfc94
#
_cell.length_a   1.000
_cell.length_b   1.000
_cell.length_c   1.000
_cell.angle_alpha   90.00
_cell.angle_beta   90.00
_cell.angle_gamma   90.00
#
_symmetry.space_group_name_H-M   'P 1'
#
loop_
_entity.id
_entity.type
_entity.pdbx_description
1 polymer ?
#
loop_
_entity_poly.entity_id
_entity_poly.type
_entity_poly.pdbx_seq_one_letter_code
_entity_poly.pdbx_strand_id
1 'polypeptide(L)'
;MRQGFDNEKYIELQAANIRKRIAQFGGKLYLEFGGKLFDDYHASRVLPGFEPDSKFRMLKSLADDVEIVIAINANHIEKAKMRGDLGITYDEDMLRLIDIFRSRGFHVGSVVLTQYAGQPAADTYRRRLDQLGITCYLHYPIAGYPRRHRAHRLRRRIRAQRLHRHHAPAGRGHRARPGSGKLATCLSQLYHENKRGIAAGYAKSRRSRSGTCR
;
A
#
# COMPACT_ATOMS: atom_id res chain seq x y z
N MET A 1 -9.63 -14.76 -34.37
CA MET A 1 -8.91 -14.82 -33.09
C MET A 1 -9.63 -13.90 -32.11
N ARG A 2 -10.01 -14.37 -30.91
CA ARG A 2 -10.54 -13.48 -29.87
C ARG A 2 -9.40 -12.59 -29.38
N GLN A 3 -9.60 -11.26 -29.46
CA GLN A 3 -8.64 -10.30 -28.98
C GLN A 3 -8.52 -10.48 -27.46
N GLY A 4 -7.33 -10.87 -26.99
CA GLY A 4 -7.03 -11.03 -25.58
C GLY A 4 -6.89 -9.67 -24.88
N PHE A 5 -6.61 -9.70 -23.57
CA PHE A 5 -6.31 -8.49 -22.81
C PHE A 5 -4.98 -7.89 -23.27
N ASP A 6 -4.99 -6.61 -23.67
CA ASP A 6 -3.79 -5.87 -24.06
C ASP A 6 -3.07 -5.34 -22.81
N ASN A 7 -2.06 -6.09 -22.40
CA ASN A 7 -1.34 -5.81 -21.15
C ASN A 7 -0.48 -4.54 -21.24
N GLU A 8 0.14 -4.28 -22.37
CA GLU A 8 0.98 -3.09 -22.56
C GLU A 8 0.14 -1.82 -22.51
N LYS A 9 -0.95 -1.79 -23.26
CA LYS A 9 -1.91 -0.68 -23.24
C LYS A 9 -2.51 -0.46 -21.86
N TYR A 10 -2.79 -1.53 -21.12
CA TYR A 10 -3.24 -1.43 -19.72
C TYR A 10 -2.20 -0.75 -18.84
N ILE A 11 -0.93 -1.14 -18.92
CA ILE A 11 0.17 -0.56 -18.15
C ILE A 11 0.31 0.93 -18.47
N GLU A 12 0.34 1.28 -19.76
CA GLU A 12 0.46 2.66 -20.24
C GLU A 12 -0.68 3.54 -19.72
N LEU A 13 -1.94 3.13 -19.93
CA LEU A 13 -3.11 3.88 -19.51
C LEU A 13 -3.18 4.05 -17.99
N GLN A 14 -2.82 3.02 -17.22
CA GLN A 14 -2.79 3.12 -15.75
C GLN A 14 -1.69 4.08 -15.28
N ALA A 15 -0.50 4.01 -15.85
CA ALA A 15 0.59 4.91 -15.52
C ALA A 15 0.24 6.37 -15.86
N ALA A 16 -0.33 6.62 -17.05
CA ALA A 16 -0.77 7.95 -17.47
C ALA A 16 -1.84 8.52 -16.52
N ASN A 17 -2.84 7.71 -16.13
CA ASN A 17 -3.87 8.12 -15.17
C ASN A 17 -3.30 8.42 -13.79
N ILE A 18 -2.30 7.68 -13.32
CA ILE A 18 -1.64 7.94 -12.05
C ILE A 18 -0.88 9.27 -12.13
N ARG A 19 -0.08 9.52 -13.18
CA ARG A 19 0.62 10.79 -13.39
C ARG A 19 -0.34 11.98 -13.44
N LYS A 20 -1.45 11.85 -14.16
CA LYS A 20 -2.51 12.87 -14.20
C LYS A 20 -3.05 13.19 -12.81
N ARG A 21 -3.28 12.18 -11.96
CA ARG A 21 -3.74 12.39 -10.59
C ARG A 21 -2.67 13.01 -9.69
N ILE A 22 -1.40 12.62 -9.86
CA ILE A 22 -0.28 13.24 -9.13
C ILE A 22 -0.27 14.74 -9.41
N ALA A 23 -0.33 15.13 -10.69
CA ALA A 23 -0.37 16.55 -11.10
C ALA A 23 -1.61 17.28 -10.55
N GLN A 24 -2.80 16.65 -10.61
CA GLN A 24 -4.06 17.21 -10.11
C GLN A 24 -4.01 17.53 -8.61
N PHE A 25 -3.27 16.77 -7.82
CA PHE A 25 -3.18 16.91 -6.36
C PHE A 25 -1.87 17.59 -5.90
N GLY A 26 -1.28 18.43 -6.74
CA GLY A 26 -0.10 19.20 -6.33
C GLY A 26 1.18 18.40 -6.18
N GLY A 27 1.31 17.30 -6.92
CA GLY A 27 2.52 16.48 -6.96
C GLY A 27 2.58 15.36 -5.92
N LYS A 28 1.56 15.18 -5.04
CA LYS A 28 1.57 14.15 -4.00
C LYS A 28 0.34 13.27 -4.03
N LEU A 29 0.53 11.97 -4.24
CA LEU A 29 -0.54 10.99 -4.31
C LEU A 29 -0.27 9.78 -3.41
N TYR A 30 -1.20 9.47 -2.52
CA TYR A 30 -1.22 8.21 -1.76
C TYR A 30 -1.96 7.15 -2.58
N LEU A 31 -1.21 6.24 -3.17
CA LEU A 31 -1.76 5.19 -4.03
C LEU A 31 -1.84 3.86 -3.28
N GLU A 32 -3.06 3.40 -2.99
CA GLU A 32 -3.29 2.11 -2.33
C GLU A 32 -3.31 0.98 -3.36
N PHE A 33 -2.40 0.02 -3.22
CA PHE A 33 -2.44 -1.23 -3.97
C PHE A 33 -3.12 -2.34 -3.16
N GLY A 34 -4.06 -3.02 -3.80
CA GLY A 34 -4.71 -4.21 -3.26
C GLY A 34 -4.28 -5.47 -4.02
N GLY A 35 -4.29 -6.62 -3.34
CA GLY A 35 -4.00 -7.92 -3.93
C GLY A 35 -2.51 -8.21 -4.09
N LYS A 36 -2.20 -9.21 -4.95
CA LYS A 36 -0.83 -9.63 -5.25
C LYS A 36 -0.21 -8.65 -6.26
N LEU A 37 1.01 -8.20 -5.99
CA LEU A 37 1.70 -7.26 -6.86
C LEU A 37 2.63 -7.98 -7.84
N PHE A 38 3.27 -9.07 -7.40
CA PHE A 38 4.26 -9.80 -8.17
C PHE A 38 3.72 -11.08 -8.81
N ASP A 39 2.75 -11.73 -8.16
CA ASP A 39 2.32 -13.08 -8.51
C ASP A 39 0.79 -13.14 -8.61
N ASP A 40 0.18 -12.27 -9.43
CA ASP A 40 -1.29 -12.25 -9.58
C ASP A 40 -1.76 -13.29 -10.60
N TYR A 41 -1.35 -14.55 -10.37
CA TYR A 41 -1.75 -15.69 -11.21
C TYR A 41 -3.25 -15.92 -11.28
N HIS A 42 -4.01 -15.40 -10.30
CA HIS A 42 -5.46 -15.49 -10.37
C HIS A 42 -6.02 -14.58 -11.48
N ALA A 43 -5.50 -13.36 -11.59
CA ALA A 43 -5.92 -12.45 -12.65
C ALA A 43 -5.52 -12.98 -14.04
N SER A 44 -4.32 -13.54 -14.20
CA SER A 44 -3.86 -14.10 -15.46
C SER A 44 -4.67 -15.32 -15.92
N ARG A 45 -5.22 -16.11 -14.99
CA ARG A 45 -6.11 -17.23 -15.32
C ARG A 45 -7.49 -16.80 -15.85
N VAL A 46 -8.02 -15.68 -15.37
CA VAL A 46 -9.37 -15.21 -15.74
C VAL A 46 -9.37 -14.18 -16.86
N LEU A 47 -8.20 -13.59 -17.16
CA LEU A 47 -8.01 -12.61 -18.23
C LEU A 47 -6.87 -13.06 -19.15
N PRO A 48 -7.18 -13.77 -20.25
CA PRO A 48 -6.15 -14.17 -21.24
C PRO A 48 -5.40 -12.94 -21.77
N GLY A 49 -4.06 -12.97 -21.68
CA GLY A 49 -3.20 -11.84 -22.02
C GLY A 49 -2.81 -10.93 -20.85
N PHE A 50 -3.40 -11.11 -19.65
CA PHE A 50 -2.95 -10.41 -18.47
C PHE A 50 -1.72 -11.09 -17.86
N GLU A 51 -0.63 -10.36 -17.68
CA GLU A 51 0.59 -10.85 -17.06
C GLU A 51 0.54 -10.70 -15.53
N PRO A 52 1.04 -11.71 -14.76
CA PRO A 52 0.99 -11.70 -13.30
C PRO A 52 1.72 -10.52 -12.65
N ASP A 53 2.73 -9.97 -13.33
CA ASP A 53 3.56 -8.86 -12.88
C ASP A 53 3.15 -7.48 -13.41
N SER A 54 2.06 -7.38 -14.18
CA SER A 54 1.59 -6.13 -14.82
C SER A 54 1.55 -4.94 -13.87
N LYS A 55 1.10 -5.17 -12.63
CA LYS A 55 1.04 -4.12 -11.60
C LYS A 55 2.44 -3.65 -11.16
N PHE A 56 3.37 -4.58 -11.13
CA PHE A 56 4.76 -4.27 -10.82
C PHE A 56 5.41 -3.49 -11.96
N ARG A 57 5.23 -3.92 -13.22
CA ARG A 57 5.72 -3.21 -14.40
C ARG A 57 5.18 -1.79 -14.48
N MET A 58 3.89 -1.61 -14.19
CA MET A 58 3.28 -0.28 -14.09
C MET A 58 3.95 0.57 -13.00
N LEU A 59 4.24 0.01 -11.81
CA LEU A 59 4.97 0.74 -10.76
C LEU A 59 6.39 1.08 -11.20
N LYS A 60 7.05 0.17 -11.93
CA LYS A 60 8.41 0.39 -12.44
C LYS A 60 8.48 1.58 -13.39
N SER A 61 7.44 1.82 -14.20
CA SER A 61 7.36 3.01 -15.06
C SER A 61 7.21 4.33 -14.30
N LEU A 62 7.04 4.28 -12.99
CA LEU A 62 6.90 5.42 -12.07
C LEU A 62 8.00 5.42 -11.00
N ALA A 63 9.04 4.58 -11.12
CA ALA A 63 9.95 4.25 -10.03
C ALA A 63 10.67 5.46 -9.41
N ASP A 64 11.06 6.44 -10.23
CA ASP A 64 11.78 7.63 -9.78
C ASP A 64 10.92 8.53 -8.85
N ASP A 65 9.60 8.42 -8.97
CA ASP A 65 8.63 9.21 -8.23
C ASP A 65 7.94 8.43 -7.09
N VAL A 66 8.32 7.15 -6.87
CA VAL A 66 7.59 6.25 -5.97
C VAL A 66 8.40 5.89 -4.74
N GLU A 67 7.82 6.12 -3.58
CA GLU A 67 8.25 5.56 -2.30
C GLU A 67 7.30 4.46 -1.86
N ILE A 68 7.81 3.31 -1.50
CA ILE A 68 7.03 2.17 -1.02
C ILE A 68 6.89 2.25 0.50
N VAL A 69 5.64 2.20 0.96
CA VAL A 69 5.29 2.05 2.37
C VAL A 69 4.53 0.73 2.54
N ILE A 70 5.00 -0.14 3.42
CA ILE A 70 4.37 -1.44 3.65
C ILE A 70 3.57 -1.40 4.95
N ALA A 71 2.28 -1.77 4.89
CA ALA A 71 1.43 -1.82 6.07
C ALA A 71 1.12 -3.27 6.45
N ILE A 72 1.36 -3.63 7.71
CA ILE A 72 1.05 -4.93 8.30
C ILE A 72 0.21 -4.75 9.56
N ASN A 73 -0.71 -5.67 9.81
CA ASN A 73 -1.53 -5.64 11.01
C ASN A 73 -0.77 -6.28 12.18
N ALA A 74 -0.62 -5.56 13.28
CA ALA A 74 0.06 -6.04 14.49
C ALA A 74 -0.55 -7.34 15.05
N ASN A 75 -1.87 -7.53 14.92
CA ASN A 75 -2.51 -8.79 15.31
C ASN A 75 -2.14 -9.98 14.41
N HIS A 76 -1.70 -9.76 13.17
CA HIS A 76 -1.21 -10.85 12.33
C HIS A 76 0.17 -11.31 12.80
N ILE A 77 1.01 -10.40 13.26
CA ILE A 77 2.32 -10.71 13.86
C ILE A 77 2.10 -11.45 15.18
N GLU A 78 1.26 -10.91 16.06
CA GLU A 78 0.96 -11.49 17.38
C GLU A 78 0.46 -12.93 17.29
N LYS A 79 -0.33 -13.24 16.27
CA LYS A 79 -0.90 -14.58 16.04
C LYS A 79 -0.04 -15.47 15.14
N ALA A 80 1.19 -15.06 14.80
CA ALA A 80 2.05 -15.73 13.81
C ALA A 80 1.25 -16.19 12.57
N LYS A 81 0.39 -15.29 12.06
CA LYS A 81 -0.56 -15.65 11.00
C LYS A 81 0.16 -16.02 9.72
N MET A 82 -0.10 -17.23 9.23
CA MET A 82 0.49 -17.77 8.01
C MET A 82 -0.15 -17.21 6.74
N ARG A 83 0.65 -17.04 5.71
CA ARG A 83 0.23 -16.89 4.32
C ARG A 83 0.04 -18.27 3.69
N GLY A 84 -1.21 -18.68 3.47
CA GLY A 84 -1.53 -20.00 2.94
C GLY A 84 -0.99 -20.30 1.53
N ASP A 85 -0.59 -19.28 0.78
CA ASP A 85 -0.01 -19.43 -0.56
C ASP A 85 1.51 -19.59 -0.57
N LEU A 86 2.20 -19.18 0.50
CA LEU A 86 3.66 -19.24 0.60
C LEU A 86 4.16 -20.09 1.78
N GLY A 87 3.29 -20.47 2.71
CA GLY A 87 3.69 -21.25 3.89
C GLY A 87 4.58 -20.49 4.88
N ILE A 88 4.67 -19.16 4.78
CA ILE A 88 5.43 -18.30 5.69
C ILE A 88 4.51 -17.35 6.44
N THR A 89 4.98 -16.76 7.55
CA THR A 89 4.22 -15.78 8.31
C THR A 89 4.13 -14.43 7.59
N TYR A 90 3.20 -13.58 8.01
CA TYR A 90 3.03 -12.25 7.39
C TYR A 90 4.21 -11.32 7.64
N ASP A 91 4.89 -11.42 8.77
CA ASP A 91 6.08 -10.66 9.10
C ASP A 91 7.30 -11.10 8.28
N GLU A 92 7.48 -12.41 8.08
CA GLU A 92 8.49 -12.94 7.16
C GLU A 92 8.23 -12.52 5.71
N ASP A 93 6.96 -12.63 5.25
CA ASP A 93 6.59 -12.15 3.92
C ASP A 93 6.86 -10.66 3.76
N MET A 94 6.71 -9.86 4.80
CA MET A 94 7.01 -8.44 4.73
C MET A 94 8.51 -8.20 4.52
N LEU A 95 9.40 -8.89 5.23
CA LEU A 95 10.85 -8.78 5.02
C LEU A 95 11.21 -9.19 3.59
N ARG A 96 10.67 -10.33 3.12
CA ARG A 96 10.83 -10.79 1.74
C ARG A 96 10.38 -9.73 0.72
N LEU A 97 9.28 -9.04 0.97
CA LEU A 97 8.79 -7.97 0.09
C LEU A 97 9.70 -6.75 0.07
N ILE A 98 10.27 -6.38 1.22
CA ILE A 98 11.24 -5.29 1.30
C ILE A 98 12.44 -5.61 0.42
N ASP A 99 12.98 -6.83 0.53
CA ASP A 99 14.12 -7.28 -0.27
C ASP A 99 13.81 -7.29 -1.77
N ILE A 100 12.63 -7.80 -2.16
CA ILE A 100 12.17 -7.78 -3.56
C ILE A 100 12.05 -6.35 -4.10
N PHE A 101 11.50 -5.41 -3.33
CA PHE A 101 11.39 -4.02 -3.78
C PHE A 101 12.78 -3.38 -3.91
N ARG A 102 13.64 -3.54 -2.92
CA ARG A 102 15.00 -2.99 -2.91
C ARG A 102 15.86 -3.56 -4.05
N SER A 103 15.83 -4.87 -4.26
CA SER A 103 16.58 -5.53 -5.37
C SER A 103 16.12 -5.09 -6.76
N ARG A 104 14.92 -4.52 -6.87
CA ARG A 104 14.36 -3.99 -8.12
C ARG A 104 14.45 -2.48 -8.24
N GLY A 105 15.21 -1.81 -7.36
CA GLY A 105 15.50 -0.39 -7.41
C GLY A 105 14.45 0.52 -6.78
N PHE A 106 13.48 -0.02 -6.03
CA PHE A 106 12.51 0.82 -5.34
C PHE A 106 13.01 1.26 -3.97
N HIS A 107 12.75 2.51 -3.63
CA HIS A 107 12.93 3.00 -2.29
C HIS A 107 11.81 2.52 -1.37
N VAL A 108 12.14 1.72 -0.36
CA VAL A 108 11.21 1.33 0.71
C VAL A 108 11.43 2.27 1.88
N GLY A 109 10.58 3.29 2.01
CA GLY A 109 10.74 4.36 2.98
C GLY A 109 10.40 3.95 4.40
N SER A 110 9.35 3.15 4.58
CA SER A 110 8.93 2.76 5.92
C SER A 110 7.97 1.57 5.95
N VAL A 111 7.86 0.99 7.14
CA VAL A 111 6.83 0.01 7.51
C VAL A 111 5.83 0.65 8.48
N VAL A 112 4.57 0.28 8.38
CA VAL A 112 3.51 0.72 9.28
C VAL A 112 2.89 -0.48 9.97
N LEU A 113 3.07 -0.57 11.29
CA LEU A 113 2.36 -1.54 12.12
C LEU A 113 0.97 -0.98 12.45
N THR A 114 -0.05 -1.49 11.76
CA THR A 114 -1.44 -1.04 11.94
C THR A 114 -2.15 -1.85 13.02
N GLN A 115 -3.22 -1.28 13.59
CA GLN A 115 -3.97 -1.89 14.70
C GLN A 115 -3.08 -2.20 15.91
N TYR A 116 -2.03 -1.39 16.09
CA TYR A 116 -1.10 -1.56 17.21
C TYR A 116 -1.77 -1.12 18.52
N ALA A 117 -1.77 -2.01 19.50
CA ALA A 117 -2.36 -1.81 20.83
C ALA A 117 -1.44 -2.34 21.95
N GLY A 118 -0.10 -2.39 21.69
CA GLY A 118 0.87 -2.88 22.65
C GLY A 118 1.11 -4.39 22.58
N GLN A 119 0.92 -5.02 21.42
CA GLN A 119 1.17 -6.46 21.25
C GLN A 119 2.67 -6.77 21.37
N PRO A 120 3.10 -7.70 22.28
CA PRO A 120 4.50 -7.99 22.55
C PRO A 120 5.29 -8.49 21.31
N ALA A 121 4.68 -9.35 20.49
CA ALA A 121 5.34 -9.83 19.27
C ALA A 121 5.53 -8.69 18.25
N ALA A 122 4.57 -7.74 18.16
CA ALA A 122 4.71 -6.58 17.30
C ALA A 122 5.82 -5.63 17.79
N ASP A 123 6.04 -5.49 19.10
CA ASP A 123 7.15 -4.72 19.67
C ASP A 123 8.50 -5.37 19.38
N THR A 124 8.59 -6.69 19.51
CA THR A 124 9.79 -7.45 19.14
C THR A 124 10.08 -7.29 17.64
N TYR A 125 9.06 -7.40 16.80
CA TYR A 125 9.22 -7.21 15.37
C TYR A 125 9.64 -5.78 15.01
N ARG A 126 9.12 -4.76 15.70
CA ARG A 126 9.54 -3.37 15.52
C ARG A 126 11.05 -3.20 15.82
N ARG A 127 11.54 -3.77 16.94
CA ARG A 127 12.98 -3.75 17.27
C ARG A 127 13.82 -4.41 16.19
N ARG A 128 13.35 -5.54 15.62
CA ARG A 128 14.01 -6.21 14.50
C ARG A 128 14.08 -5.31 13.26
N LEU A 129 13.00 -4.59 12.92
CA LEU A 129 13.02 -3.64 11.82
C LEU A 129 14.01 -2.50 12.05
N ASP A 130 14.04 -1.94 13.27
CA ASP A 130 15.00 -0.90 13.65
C ASP A 130 16.45 -1.37 13.50
N GLN A 131 16.76 -2.61 13.92
CA GLN A 131 18.09 -3.23 13.73
C GLN A 131 18.46 -3.42 12.25
N LEU A 132 17.48 -3.62 11.38
CA LEU A 132 17.66 -3.72 9.92
C LEU A 132 17.69 -2.34 9.23
N GLY A 133 17.68 -1.24 9.99
CA GLY A 133 17.64 0.12 9.44
C GLY A 133 16.33 0.46 8.74
N ILE A 134 15.22 -0.22 9.07
CA ILE A 134 13.92 0.00 8.47
C ILE A 134 13.07 0.85 9.40
N THR A 135 12.73 2.07 8.96
CA THR A 135 11.87 2.96 9.74
C THR A 135 10.49 2.35 9.95
N CYS A 136 10.05 2.28 11.21
CA CYS A 136 8.77 1.69 11.59
C CYS A 136 7.86 2.72 12.26
N TYR A 137 6.62 2.87 11.76
CA TYR A 137 5.58 3.72 12.34
C TYR A 137 4.45 2.91 12.93
N LEU A 138 3.91 3.38 14.04
CA LEU A 138 2.76 2.77 14.70
C LEU A 138 1.47 3.50 14.29
N HIS A 139 0.45 2.72 13.94
CA HIS A 139 -0.89 3.20 13.63
C HIS A 139 -1.90 2.49 14.52
N TYR A 140 -2.50 3.26 15.42
CA TYR A 140 -3.38 2.75 16.47
C TYR A 140 -4.79 2.45 15.96
N PRO A 141 -5.55 1.59 16.66
CA PRO A 141 -6.96 1.36 16.35
C PRO A 141 -7.77 2.66 16.35
N ILE A 142 -8.51 2.90 15.27
CA ILE A 142 -9.42 4.05 15.18
C ILE A 142 -10.78 3.58 15.67
N ALA A 143 -11.12 3.92 16.92
CA ALA A 143 -12.36 3.46 17.51
C ALA A 143 -13.60 3.92 16.72
N GLY A 144 -14.49 2.98 16.40
CA GLY A 144 -15.68 3.20 15.58
C GLY A 144 -15.46 3.15 14.07
N TYR A 145 -14.22 3.05 13.58
CA TYR A 145 -13.94 2.81 12.16
C TYR A 145 -14.08 1.29 11.85
N PRO A 146 -14.70 0.90 10.74
CA PRO A 146 -15.34 1.70 9.68
C PRO A 146 -16.83 1.99 9.91
N ARG A 147 -17.44 1.52 10.98
CA ARG A 147 -18.91 1.46 11.16
C ARG A 147 -19.59 2.74 11.69
N ARG A 148 -18.86 3.68 12.32
CA ARG A 148 -19.44 4.91 12.91
C ARG A 148 -18.81 6.17 12.30
N HIS A 149 -19.52 6.78 11.35
CA HIS A 149 -19.06 7.93 10.56
C HIS A 149 -19.52 9.29 11.11
N ARG A 150 -19.40 9.59 12.40
CA ARG A 150 -19.50 10.99 12.81
C ARG A 150 -18.17 11.68 12.51
N ALA A 151 -18.10 12.46 11.43
CA ALA A 151 -16.91 13.12 10.90
C ALA A 151 -16.04 13.84 11.96
N HIS A 152 -16.68 14.48 12.95
CA HIS A 152 -16.01 15.20 14.02
C HIS A 152 -15.17 14.27 14.93
N ARG A 153 -15.68 13.07 15.27
CA ARG A 153 -14.96 12.11 16.12
C ARG A 153 -13.83 11.41 15.35
N LEU A 154 -14.01 11.23 14.05
CA LEU A 154 -12.98 10.63 13.18
C LEU A 154 -11.74 11.55 13.07
N ARG A 155 -11.93 12.86 12.86
CA ARG A 155 -10.84 13.85 12.80
C ARG A 155 -9.97 13.85 14.05
N ARG A 156 -10.57 13.83 15.25
CA ARG A 156 -9.83 13.83 16.52
C ARG A 156 -8.97 12.57 16.71
N ARG A 157 -9.43 11.43 16.21
CA ARG A 157 -8.75 10.13 16.32
C ARG A 157 -7.68 9.91 15.27
N ILE A 158 -7.89 10.43 14.06
CA ILE A 158 -6.85 10.46 13.02
C ILE A 158 -5.69 11.37 13.44
N ARG A 159 -5.97 12.47 14.14
CA ARG A 159 -4.93 13.36 14.67
C ARG A 159 -3.95 12.66 15.63
N ALA A 160 -4.38 11.61 16.32
CA ALA A 160 -3.53 10.82 17.22
C ALA A 160 -2.54 9.90 16.47
N GLN A 161 -2.71 9.70 15.17
CA GLN A 161 -1.79 8.92 14.35
C GLN A 161 -0.54 9.74 14.03
N ARG A 162 0.60 9.07 13.91
CA ARG A 162 1.86 9.75 13.60
C ARG A 162 1.96 10.07 12.11
N LEU A 163 2.48 11.25 11.79
CA LEU A 163 2.87 11.61 10.44
C LEU A 163 4.13 10.82 10.06
N HIS A 164 4.09 10.11 8.94
CA HIS A 164 5.28 9.50 8.37
C HIS A 164 6.08 10.60 7.65
N ARG A 165 7.37 10.67 7.93
CA ARG A 165 8.29 11.49 7.15
C ARG A 165 8.63 10.74 5.87
N HIS A 166 8.59 11.43 4.77
CA HIS A 166 8.81 10.85 3.44
C HIS A 166 9.90 11.61 2.71
N HIS A 167 10.71 10.90 1.95
CA HIS A 167 11.84 11.46 1.23
C HIS A 167 11.49 11.82 -0.22
N ALA A 168 10.50 11.18 -0.83
CA ALA A 168 10.07 11.43 -2.20
C ALA A 168 8.86 12.38 -2.28
N PRO A 169 8.85 13.36 -3.22
CA PRO A 169 7.75 14.29 -3.39
C PRO A 169 6.49 13.68 -3.99
N ALA A 170 6.61 12.67 -4.84
CA ALA A 170 5.51 12.10 -5.62
C ALA A 170 5.25 10.62 -5.36
N GLY A 171 4.03 10.18 -5.54
CA GLY A 171 3.57 8.82 -5.74
C GLY A 171 3.95 7.78 -4.70
N ARG A 172 3.05 7.46 -3.77
CA ARG A 172 3.29 6.44 -2.74
C ARG A 172 2.43 5.22 -2.92
N GLY A 173 3.09 4.08 -3.17
CA GLY A 173 2.44 2.79 -3.17
C GLY A 173 2.31 2.23 -1.74
N HIS A 174 1.10 1.97 -1.28
CA HIS A 174 0.86 1.20 -0.07
C HIS A 174 0.45 -0.21 -0.43
N ARG A 175 1.18 -1.20 0.06
CA ARG A 175 0.79 -2.60 -0.10
C ARG A 175 0.44 -3.24 1.23
N ALA A 176 -0.72 -3.88 1.25
CA ALA A 176 -1.05 -4.98 2.14
C ALA A 176 -2.41 -5.58 1.78
N ARG A 177 -2.74 -6.76 2.33
CA ARG A 177 -4.01 -7.47 2.13
C ARG A 177 -5.21 -6.75 2.78
N PRO A 178 -6.47 -7.13 2.45
CA PRO A 178 -7.65 -6.67 3.15
C PRO A 178 -7.49 -6.80 4.67
N GLY A 179 -7.84 -5.76 5.42
CA GLY A 179 -7.69 -5.74 6.88
C GLY A 179 -6.34 -5.25 7.41
N SER A 180 -5.36 -4.95 6.55
CA SER A 180 -4.05 -4.42 6.99
C SER A 180 -4.03 -2.95 7.41
N GLY A 181 -5.17 -2.25 7.35
CA GLY A 181 -5.26 -0.85 7.74
C GLY A 181 -4.80 0.19 6.70
N LYS A 182 -4.48 -0.21 5.46
CA LYS A 182 -3.98 0.68 4.39
C LYS A 182 -4.78 1.96 4.21
N LEU A 183 -6.10 1.82 4.02
CA LEU A 183 -6.98 2.97 3.84
C LEU A 183 -6.89 3.94 5.02
N ALA A 184 -6.92 3.42 6.25
CA ALA A 184 -6.80 4.24 7.45
C ALA A 184 -5.42 4.93 7.51
N THR A 185 -4.35 4.25 7.10
CA THR A 185 -3.01 4.84 6.99
C THR A 185 -2.99 5.96 5.95
N CYS A 186 -3.50 5.73 4.73
CA CYS A 186 -3.58 6.77 3.70
C CYS A 186 -4.38 7.99 4.17
N LEU A 187 -5.56 7.79 4.76
CA LEU A 187 -6.40 8.87 5.26
C LEU A 187 -5.73 9.64 6.39
N SER A 188 -4.99 8.96 7.26
CA SER A 188 -4.19 9.59 8.31
C SER A 188 -3.11 10.49 7.71
N GLN A 189 -2.40 10.02 6.70
CA GLN A 189 -1.37 10.82 6.03
C GLN A 189 -1.99 12.05 5.34
N LEU A 190 -3.09 11.88 4.60
CA LEU A 190 -3.81 13.01 3.99
C LEU A 190 -4.23 14.06 5.01
N TYR A 191 -4.72 13.63 6.17
CA TYR A 191 -5.09 14.56 7.25
C TYR A 191 -3.89 15.37 7.72
N HIS A 192 -2.74 14.72 7.94
CA HIS A 192 -1.52 15.40 8.39
C HIS A 192 -0.93 16.30 7.32
N GLU A 193 -0.95 15.90 6.04
CA GLU A 193 -0.51 16.75 4.92
C GLU A 193 -1.39 18.00 4.82
N ASN A 194 -2.70 17.84 4.85
CA ASN A 194 -3.64 18.96 4.83
C ASN A 194 -3.40 19.93 6.00
N LYS A 195 -3.10 19.43 7.21
CA LYS A 195 -2.75 20.26 8.37
C LYS A 195 -1.46 21.06 8.19
N ARG A 196 -0.58 20.61 7.32
CA ARG A 196 0.67 21.30 6.96
C ARG A 196 0.53 22.19 5.74
N GLY A 197 -0.69 22.35 5.20
CA GLY A 197 -0.94 23.10 3.98
C GLY A 197 -0.45 22.41 2.70
N ILE A 198 -0.10 21.11 2.79
CA ILE A 198 0.40 20.36 1.64
C ILE A 198 -0.78 19.71 0.92
N ALA A 199 -0.97 20.04 -0.36
CA ALA A 199 -1.95 19.37 -1.21
C ALA A 199 -1.51 17.92 -1.45
N ALA A 200 -2.43 16.98 -1.23
CA ALA A 200 -2.18 15.56 -1.47
C ALA A 200 -3.48 14.84 -1.81
N GLY A 201 -3.40 13.87 -2.71
CA GLY A 201 -4.53 13.06 -3.14
C GLY A 201 -4.48 11.62 -2.65
N TYR A 202 -5.61 10.91 -2.80
CA TYR A 202 -5.72 9.48 -2.59
C TYR A 202 -6.29 8.80 -3.81
N ALA A 203 -5.69 7.68 -4.16
CA ALA A 203 -6.24 6.78 -5.16
C ALA A 203 -6.07 5.33 -4.71
N LYS A 204 -6.98 4.48 -5.18
CA LYS A 204 -6.90 3.04 -5.00
C LYS A 204 -6.78 2.36 -6.35
N SER A 205 -5.72 1.59 -6.55
CA SER A 205 -5.63 0.70 -7.69
C SER A 205 -6.68 -0.41 -7.52
N ARG A 206 -7.73 -0.37 -8.36
CA ARG A 206 -8.75 -1.42 -8.38
C ARG A 206 -8.24 -2.60 -9.21
N ARG A 207 -8.64 -3.81 -8.83
CA ARG A 207 -8.63 -4.92 -9.79
C ARG A 207 -9.48 -4.50 -10.98
N SER A 208 -9.00 -4.75 -12.20
CA SER A 208 -9.84 -4.61 -13.39
C SER A 208 -11.12 -5.44 -13.13
N ARG A 209 -12.24 -4.77 -12.88
CA ARG A 209 -13.52 -5.44 -13.06
C ARG A 209 -13.60 -5.64 -14.57
N SER A 210 -13.86 -6.85 -15.00
CA SER A 210 -14.20 -7.18 -16.36
C SER A 210 -15.28 -6.21 -16.83
N GLY A 211 -14.89 -5.08 -17.41
CA GLY A 211 -15.75 -4.25 -18.19
C GLY A 211 -16.03 -5.06 -19.44
N THR A 212 -17.27 -5.47 -19.60
CA THR A 212 -17.79 -5.95 -20.87
C THR A 212 -17.40 -4.93 -21.94
N CYS A 213 -16.37 -5.25 -22.73
CA CYS A 213 -16.22 -4.63 -24.04
C CYS A 213 -17.43 -5.08 -24.85
N ARG A 214 -18.36 -4.17 -25.09
CA ARG A 214 -19.29 -4.26 -26.19
C ARG A 214 -18.59 -3.80 -27.47
#